data_feb6affd88cff3761b832782a415843f
#
_entry.id   feb6affd88cff3761b832782a415843f
#
_cell.length_a   1.000
_cell.length_b   1.000
_cell.length_c   1.000
_cell.angle_alpha   90.00
_cell.angle_beta   90.00
_cell.angle_gamma   90.00
#
_symmetry.space_group_name_H-M   'P 1'
#
loop_
_entity.id
_entity.type
_entity.pdbx_description
1 polymer ?
#
loop_
_entity_poly.entity_id
_entity_poly.type
_entity_poly.pdbx_seq_one_letter_code
_entity_poly.pdbx_strand_id
1 'polypeptide(L)'
;MTADAPFQSDFLKTLQARGYIHQITHPAELDAAAALGVVTGYIGFDATAPSLHVGSLIQIMMLRRLQQAGGKPIVLMGGGTTKVGDPTGKDASRPQLTDETIQSNIASIRTVFEKFLTFGDGPTDAVMVDNDQWLSGYGYIQFLREYGTHFTINRMLAFDSVKLRLEREQPMTFLEFNYMLMQSVDFLELNRARNCTLQMGGSDQWGNIVSGVDLVRRVDHKAAFGLTTPLLTTASGGKMGKTAQGAVWLNAEQLSPYDYWQFWRNVDDADVGKFLRLFTDLPLDEIARLEALEGAGINDAKKTLADAATTMLHGADAASHARGAAEAAFEQGRLSVDLPTVELPSAEVIGAMIAAVTTRAGLTASNGEARRLAQGGGLRLNDEAIADGARLIEAADLNADGILKLAAGKKKIVLVRPV
;
A
#
# COMPACT_ATOMS: atom_id res chain seq x y z
N MET A 1 10.07 -13.71 -28.88
CA MET A 1 10.98 -13.90 -27.74
C MET A 1 11.01 -15.37 -27.43
N THR A 2 12.18 -15.97 -27.44
CA THR A 2 12.42 -17.39 -27.18
C THR A 2 11.93 -17.77 -25.79
N ALA A 3 11.34 -18.96 -25.65
CA ALA A 3 10.90 -19.52 -24.38
C ALA A 3 12.00 -19.36 -23.32
N ASP A 4 11.69 -18.64 -22.25
CA ASP A 4 12.64 -18.19 -21.26
C ASP A 4 13.30 -19.37 -20.56
N ALA A 5 14.62 -19.41 -20.62
CA ALA A 5 15.40 -20.25 -19.72
C ALA A 5 15.02 -19.82 -18.26
N PRO A 6 14.85 -20.77 -17.34
CA PRO A 6 14.50 -20.45 -15.97
C PRO A 6 15.60 -19.57 -15.33
N PHE A 7 15.19 -18.55 -14.58
CA PHE A 7 16.15 -17.73 -13.84
C PHE A 7 17.05 -18.58 -12.93
N GLN A 8 18.29 -18.11 -12.71
CA GLN A 8 19.29 -18.80 -11.89
C GLN A 8 19.32 -18.24 -10.46
N SER A 9 19.14 -16.91 -10.32
CA SER A 9 19.16 -16.24 -9.03
C SER A 9 17.91 -16.55 -8.21
N ASP A 10 18.07 -16.70 -6.91
CA ASP A 10 16.94 -16.91 -5.99
C ASP A 10 16.01 -15.70 -5.95
N PHE A 11 16.56 -14.50 -6.19
CA PHE A 11 15.78 -13.28 -6.27
C PHE A 11 14.73 -13.34 -7.41
N LEU A 12 15.19 -13.54 -8.65
CA LEU A 12 14.27 -13.54 -9.80
C LEU A 12 13.38 -14.79 -9.83
N LYS A 13 13.88 -15.96 -9.38
CA LYS A 13 13.03 -17.15 -9.19
C LYS A 13 11.87 -16.87 -8.23
N THR A 14 12.18 -16.26 -7.09
CA THR A 14 11.15 -15.94 -6.09
C THR A 14 10.15 -14.93 -6.63
N LEU A 15 10.61 -13.86 -7.30
CA LEU A 15 9.72 -12.87 -7.89
C LEU A 15 8.83 -13.47 -8.98
N GLN A 16 9.37 -14.35 -9.83
CA GLN A 16 8.61 -15.03 -10.88
C GLN A 16 7.54 -15.96 -10.29
N ALA A 17 7.93 -16.84 -9.36
CA ALA A 17 7.03 -17.80 -8.75
C ALA A 17 5.89 -17.15 -7.95
N ARG A 18 6.14 -15.97 -7.38
CA ARG A 18 5.14 -15.21 -6.62
C ARG A 18 4.33 -14.22 -7.46
N GLY A 19 4.68 -14.03 -8.75
CA GLY A 19 3.92 -13.15 -9.66
C GLY A 19 4.26 -11.66 -9.52
N TYR A 20 5.46 -11.30 -9.10
CA TYR A 20 5.88 -9.90 -9.01
C TYR A 20 6.36 -9.32 -10.34
N ILE A 21 6.79 -10.15 -11.30
CA ILE A 21 7.43 -9.66 -12.52
C ILE A 21 6.39 -9.25 -13.55
N HIS A 22 6.44 -7.98 -13.99
CA HIS A 22 5.71 -7.47 -15.14
C HIS A 22 6.66 -7.17 -16.31
N GLN A 23 7.70 -6.34 -16.06
CA GLN A 23 8.71 -6.00 -17.06
C GLN A 23 10.08 -5.95 -16.38
N ILE A 24 11.11 -6.39 -17.11
CA ILE A 24 12.52 -6.31 -16.71
C ILE A 24 13.32 -5.79 -17.89
N THR A 25 14.21 -4.82 -17.64
CA THR A 25 15.28 -4.48 -18.61
C THR A 25 16.39 -5.50 -18.47
N HIS A 26 16.94 -5.98 -19.58
CA HIS A 26 18.14 -6.87 -19.57
C HIS A 26 18.03 -8.04 -18.57
N PRO A 27 17.00 -8.91 -18.66
CA PRO A 27 16.73 -9.92 -17.64
C PRO A 27 17.87 -10.91 -17.41
N ALA A 28 18.58 -11.32 -18.45
CA ALA A 28 19.71 -12.25 -18.31
C ALA A 28 20.91 -11.61 -17.57
N GLU A 29 21.18 -10.34 -17.81
CA GLU A 29 22.25 -9.61 -17.13
C GLU A 29 21.94 -9.37 -15.66
N LEU A 30 20.67 -9.00 -15.34
CA LEU A 30 20.22 -8.85 -13.96
C LEU A 30 20.27 -10.18 -13.21
N ASP A 31 19.82 -11.27 -13.85
CA ASP A 31 19.83 -12.60 -13.24
C ASP A 31 21.26 -13.06 -12.93
N ALA A 32 22.17 -12.89 -13.87
CA ALA A 32 23.59 -13.19 -13.66
C ALA A 32 24.19 -12.34 -12.52
N ALA A 33 23.89 -11.04 -12.47
CA ALA A 33 24.38 -10.17 -11.41
C ALA A 33 23.83 -10.60 -10.03
N ALA A 34 22.55 -10.95 -9.95
CA ALA A 34 21.92 -11.41 -8.71
C ALA A 34 22.39 -12.81 -8.27
N ALA A 35 22.81 -13.66 -9.20
CA ALA A 35 23.37 -14.97 -8.89
C ALA A 35 24.82 -14.90 -8.41
N LEU A 36 25.57 -13.87 -8.81
CA LEU A 36 26.99 -13.73 -8.49
C LEU A 36 27.28 -12.94 -7.22
N GLY A 37 26.37 -12.10 -6.76
CA GLY A 37 26.62 -11.25 -5.60
C GLY A 37 25.44 -10.42 -5.13
N VAL A 38 25.73 -9.47 -4.25
CA VAL A 38 24.71 -8.59 -3.65
C VAL A 38 24.26 -7.55 -4.68
N VAL A 39 23.01 -7.65 -5.14
CA VAL A 39 22.36 -6.60 -5.92
C VAL A 39 21.82 -5.55 -4.96
N THR A 40 22.22 -4.29 -5.15
CA THR A 40 21.61 -3.15 -4.46
C THR A 40 20.50 -2.61 -5.33
N GLY A 41 19.27 -2.59 -4.77
CA GLY A 41 18.08 -2.13 -5.48
C GLY A 41 17.25 -1.15 -4.65
N TYR A 42 16.55 -0.22 -5.32
CA TYR A 42 15.73 0.77 -4.64
C TYR A 42 14.32 0.89 -5.20
N ILE A 43 13.44 1.41 -4.35
CA ILE A 43 12.12 1.93 -4.74
C ILE A 43 11.96 3.30 -4.08
N GLY A 44 11.40 4.26 -4.85
CA GLY A 44 11.05 5.60 -4.38
C GLY A 44 9.62 5.68 -3.84
N PHE A 45 9.45 6.45 -2.78
CA PHE A 45 8.15 6.68 -2.14
C PHE A 45 8.01 8.17 -1.79
N ASP A 46 7.04 8.83 -2.41
CA ASP A 46 6.68 10.20 -2.06
C ASP A 46 5.98 10.27 -0.70
N ALA A 47 6.37 11.24 0.13
CA ALA A 47 5.87 11.43 1.49
C ALA A 47 4.62 12.32 1.54
N THR A 48 3.60 11.99 0.74
CA THR A 48 2.38 12.80 0.56
C THR A 48 1.33 12.63 1.66
N ALA A 49 1.53 11.67 2.58
CA ALA A 49 0.65 11.38 3.71
C ALA A 49 1.49 10.77 4.85
N PRO A 50 0.98 10.77 6.10
CA PRO A 50 1.71 10.23 7.25
C PRO A 50 1.83 8.69 7.24
N SER A 51 1.19 8.00 6.31
CA SER A 51 1.28 6.55 6.14
C SER A 51 1.27 6.17 4.68
N LEU A 52 1.78 4.99 4.38
CA LEU A 52 1.53 4.27 3.14
C LEU A 52 0.24 3.45 3.27
N HIS A 53 -0.33 3.06 2.14
CA HIS A 53 -1.54 2.23 2.11
C HIS A 53 -1.25 0.88 1.42
N VAL A 54 -2.19 -0.07 1.52
CA VAL A 54 -2.04 -1.43 0.96
C VAL A 54 -1.68 -1.43 -0.53
N GLY A 55 -2.06 -0.39 -1.29
CA GLY A 55 -1.63 -0.25 -2.69
C GLY A 55 -0.11 -0.12 -2.87
N SER A 56 0.60 0.37 -1.85
CA SER A 56 2.08 0.46 -1.84
C SER A 56 2.74 -0.80 -1.28
N LEU A 57 1.96 -1.71 -0.69
CA LEU A 57 2.50 -2.88 0.02
C LEU A 57 3.26 -3.83 -0.92
N ILE A 58 2.85 -3.95 -2.19
CA ILE A 58 3.56 -4.80 -3.15
C ILE A 58 5.00 -4.32 -3.37
N GLN A 59 5.24 -3.00 -3.40
CA GLN A 59 6.57 -2.41 -3.52
C GLN A 59 7.40 -2.65 -2.26
N ILE A 60 6.80 -2.54 -1.09
CA ILE A 60 7.44 -2.87 0.19
C ILE A 60 7.86 -4.36 0.21
N MET A 61 6.93 -5.23 -0.19
CA MET A 61 7.20 -6.67 -0.28
C MET A 61 8.29 -7.00 -1.31
N MET A 62 8.37 -6.27 -2.41
CA MET A 62 9.44 -6.46 -3.39
C MET A 62 10.82 -6.13 -2.82
N LEU A 63 10.95 -5.05 -2.04
CA LEU A 63 12.19 -4.76 -1.28
C LEU A 63 12.50 -5.86 -0.26
N ARG A 64 11.47 -6.39 0.42
CA ARG A 64 11.61 -7.51 1.34
C ARG A 64 12.11 -8.77 0.61
N ARG A 65 11.58 -9.10 -0.58
CA ARG A 65 12.07 -10.24 -1.39
C ARG A 65 13.51 -10.05 -1.82
N LEU A 66 13.90 -8.84 -2.18
CA LEU A 66 15.29 -8.52 -2.48
C LEU A 66 16.20 -8.80 -1.27
N GLN A 67 15.81 -8.33 -0.08
CA GLN A 67 16.59 -8.57 1.14
C GLN A 67 16.66 -10.05 1.51
N GLN A 68 15.54 -10.77 1.46
CA GLN A 68 15.48 -12.21 1.74
C GLN A 68 16.35 -13.05 0.80
N ALA A 69 16.54 -12.59 -0.43
CA ALA A 69 17.42 -13.22 -1.43
C ALA A 69 18.88 -12.77 -1.33
N GLY A 70 19.27 -12.06 -0.27
CA GLY A 70 20.64 -11.60 -0.06
C GLY A 70 21.00 -10.30 -0.78
N GLY A 71 20.04 -9.57 -1.35
CA GLY A 71 20.26 -8.24 -1.92
C GLY A 71 20.19 -7.13 -0.86
N LYS A 72 20.58 -5.91 -1.24
CA LYS A 72 20.56 -4.72 -0.37
C LYS A 72 19.45 -3.76 -0.76
N PRO A 73 18.37 -3.65 0.02
CA PRO A 73 17.30 -2.70 -0.27
C PRO A 73 17.68 -1.26 0.09
N ILE A 74 17.31 -0.33 -0.77
CA ILE A 74 17.28 1.10 -0.47
C ILE A 74 15.83 1.58 -0.52
N VAL A 75 15.34 2.15 0.55
CA VAL A 75 14.10 2.89 0.61
C VAL A 75 14.42 4.35 0.30
N LEU A 76 14.05 4.83 -0.88
CA LEU A 76 14.24 6.22 -1.25
C LEU A 76 13.00 7.02 -0.86
N MET A 77 13.14 7.93 0.09
CA MET A 77 12.09 8.88 0.43
C MET A 77 12.16 10.08 -0.50
N GLY A 78 11.02 10.43 -1.06
CA GLY A 78 10.89 11.54 -2.00
C GLY A 78 10.74 12.88 -1.28
N GLY A 79 11.64 13.29 -0.40
CA GLY A 79 11.57 14.61 0.25
C GLY A 79 11.59 15.75 -0.75
N GLY A 80 12.47 15.68 -1.75
CA GLY A 80 12.55 16.64 -2.85
C GLY A 80 11.42 16.45 -3.87
N THR A 81 11.17 15.21 -4.31
CA THR A 81 10.15 14.93 -5.33
C THR A 81 8.72 15.12 -4.83
N THR A 82 8.45 14.98 -3.53
CA THR A 82 7.12 15.30 -2.96
C THR A 82 6.75 16.78 -3.14
N LYS A 83 7.74 17.69 -3.16
CA LYS A 83 7.53 19.13 -3.43
C LYS A 83 7.04 19.40 -4.87
N VAL A 84 7.23 18.44 -5.76
CA VAL A 84 6.88 18.53 -7.18
C VAL A 84 5.59 17.74 -7.47
N GLY A 85 5.55 16.51 -7.06
CA GLY A 85 4.42 15.57 -7.24
C GLY A 85 4.50 14.78 -8.54
N ASP A 86 4.49 13.44 -8.41
CA ASP A 86 4.45 12.51 -9.53
C ASP A 86 3.14 12.64 -10.31
N PRO A 87 3.17 12.96 -11.62
CA PRO A 87 1.97 13.04 -12.46
C PRO A 87 1.38 11.67 -12.78
N THR A 88 2.10 10.59 -12.55
CA THR A 88 1.73 9.24 -12.96
C THR A 88 0.41 8.79 -12.33
N GLY A 89 -0.57 8.45 -13.19
CA GLY A 89 -1.88 7.95 -12.76
C GLY A 89 -2.75 8.97 -12.00
N LYS A 90 -2.47 10.28 -12.15
CA LYS A 90 -3.21 11.38 -11.53
C LYS A 90 -3.78 12.31 -12.58
N ASP A 91 -4.98 12.82 -12.32
CA ASP A 91 -5.69 13.76 -13.19
C ASP A 91 -5.57 15.21 -12.71
N ALA A 92 -5.08 15.45 -11.50
CA ALA A 92 -4.90 16.77 -10.91
C ALA A 92 -3.56 16.89 -10.18
N SER A 93 -3.01 18.10 -10.14
CA SER A 93 -1.80 18.43 -9.37
C SER A 93 -2.01 18.20 -7.88
N ARG A 94 -0.97 17.79 -7.20
CA ARG A 94 -1.02 17.54 -5.74
C ARG A 94 -0.95 18.87 -4.96
N PRO A 95 -1.57 18.94 -3.77
CA PRO A 95 -1.35 20.04 -2.85
C PRO A 95 0.13 20.15 -2.49
N GLN A 96 0.65 21.38 -2.43
CA GLN A 96 2.01 21.62 -1.95
C GLN A 96 2.05 21.44 -0.42
N LEU A 97 2.99 20.62 0.04
CA LEU A 97 3.24 20.39 1.47
C LEU A 97 4.43 21.22 1.93
N THR A 98 4.45 21.58 3.23
CA THR A 98 5.62 22.23 3.84
C THR A 98 6.72 21.20 4.10
N ASP A 99 7.97 21.67 4.22
CA ASP A 99 9.11 20.80 4.52
C ASP A 99 8.93 20.06 5.84
N GLU A 100 8.38 20.71 6.86
CA GLU A 100 8.10 20.12 8.17
C GLU A 100 7.07 18.97 8.04
N THR A 101 6.03 19.17 7.23
CA THR A 101 5.02 18.14 6.98
C THR A 101 5.63 16.94 6.25
N ILE A 102 6.48 17.19 5.24
CA ILE A 102 7.17 16.15 4.49
C ILE A 102 8.08 15.34 5.42
N GLN A 103 8.90 16.00 6.25
CA GLN A 103 9.80 15.31 7.19
C GLN A 103 9.03 14.52 8.26
N SER A 104 7.91 15.05 8.77
CA SER A 104 7.03 14.33 9.68
C SER A 104 6.44 13.07 9.02
N ASN A 105 6.00 13.18 7.76
CA ASN A 105 5.49 12.04 7.00
C ASN A 105 6.58 10.99 6.76
N ILE A 106 7.81 11.41 6.41
CA ILE A 106 8.95 10.49 6.23
C ILE A 106 9.24 9.72 7.52
N ALA A 107 9.26 10.40 8.67
CA ALA A 107 9.48 9.77 9.96
C ALA A 107 8.39 8.73 10.29
N SER A 108 7.13 9.05 10.02
CA SER A 108 6.01 8.13 10.23
C SER A 108 6.05 6.94 9.26
N ILE A 109 6.32 7.16 7.98
CA ILE A 109 6.44 6.10 6.96
C ILE A 109 7.59 5.15 7.29
N ARG A 110 8.70 5.63 7.87
CA ARG A 110 9.83 4.81 8.28
C ARG A 110 9.40 3.67 9.20
N THR A 111 8.51 3.94 10.14
CA THR A 111 8.02 2.93 11.10
C THR A 111 7.31 1.75 10.42
N VAL A 112 6.72 1.98 9.24
CA VAL A 112 6.13 0.90 8.41
C VAL A 112 7.24 0.03 7.84
N PHE A 113 8.27 0.61 7.23
CA PHE A 113 9.36 -0.16 6.62
C PHE A 113 10.11 -1.02 7.63
N GLU A 114 10.27 -0.55 8.87
CA GLU A 114 10.91 -1.28 9.97
C GLU A 114 10.18 -2.58 10.37
N LYS A 115 8.91 -2.75 9.93
CA LYS A 115 8.16 -4.01 10.10
C LYS A 115 8.49 -5.05 9.03
N PHE A 116 8.96 -4.61 7.87
CA PHE A 116 9.19 -5.46 6.71
C PHE A 116 10.67 -5.71 6.40
N LEU A 117 11.55 -4.80 6.78
CA LEU A 117 12.96 -4.79 6.43
C LEU A 117 13.83 -4.69 7.68
N THR A 118 14.97 -5.36 7.65
CA THR A 118 16.02 -5.19 8.66
C THR A 118 16.94 -4.05 8.21
N PHE A 119 16.97 -2.97 8.99
CA PHE A 119 17.85 -1.82 8.77
C PHE A 119 19.14 -1.96 9.55
N GLY A 120 20.26 -1.47 8.99
CA GLY A 120 21.57 -1.50 9.64
C GLY A 120 22.72 -1.21 8.68
N ASP A 121 23.93 -1.57 9.11
CA ASP A 121 25.18 -1.34 8.37
C ASP A 121 25.73 -2.60 7.66
N GLY A 122 25.03 -3.72 7.80
CA GLY A 122 25.42 -4.98 7.16
C GLY A 122 25.30 -4.92 5.63
N PRO A 123 25.90 -5.87 4.93
CA PRO A 123 25.96 -5.88 3.46
C PRO A 123 24.58 -5.99 2.81
N THR A 124 23.60 -6.59 3.49
CA THR A 124 22.22 -6.79 3.01
C THR A 124 21.19 -6.00 3.81
N ASP A 125 21.63 -5.26 4.83
CA ASP A 125 20.73 -4.43 5.61
C ASP A 125 20.18 -3.29 4.78
N ALA A 126 18.90 -3.02 4.96
CA ALA A 126 18.22 -1.92 4.29
C ALA A 126 18.76 -0.57 4.76
N VAL A 127 18.76 0.40 3.87
CA VAL A 127 19.01 1.80 4.22
C VAL A 127 17.87 2.67 3.72
N MET A 128 17.56 3.74 4.47
CA MET A 128 16.62 4.76 4.04
C MET A 128 17.38 6.03 3.72
N VAL A 129 17.11 6.62 2.57
CA VAL A 129 17.71 7.88 2.12
C VAL A 129 16.61 8.83 1.64
N ASP A 130 16.90 10.13 1.67
CA ASP A 130 15.98 11.18 1.23
C ASP A 130 16.60 11.91 0.03
N ASN A 131 15.87 11.97 -1.08
CA ASN A 131 16.36 12.61 -2.31
C ASN A 131 16.47 14.14 -2.20
N ASP A 132 15.88 14.77 -1.18
CA ASP A 132 16.10 16.20 -0.91
C ASP A 132 17.57 16.51 -0.63
N GLN A 133 18.34 15.53 -0.15
CA GLN A 133 19.80 15.69 0.13
C GLN A 133 20.61 16.09 -1.09
N TRP A 134 20.20 15.70 -2.30
CA TRP A 134 20.88 16.09 -3.53
C TRP A 134 20.03 16.97 -4.44
N LEU A 135 18.72 16.76 -4.55
CA LEU A 135 17.87 17.52 -5.46
C LEU A 135 17.83 19.00 -5.11
N SER A 136 17.74 19.36 -3.83
CA SER A 136 17.75 20.76 -3.37
C SER A 136 19.10 21.44 -3.54
N GLY A 137 20.19 20.68 -3.71
CA GLY A 137 21.53 21.23 -3.94
C GLY A 137 21.82 21.65 -5.39
N TYR A 138 21.00 21.17 -6.36
CA TYR A 138 21.23 21.52 -7.76
C TYR A 138 20.71 22.92 -8.12
N GLY A 139 21.60 23.73 -8.67
CA GLY A 139 21.17 24.96 -9.35
C GLY A 139 20.40 24.64 -10.64
N TYR A 140 19.30 25.35 -10.92
CA TYR A 140 18.43 25.07 -12.06
C TYR A 140 19.17 24.98 -13.41
N ILE A 141 20.02 25.96 -13.73
CA ILE A 141 20.79 25.98 -14.99
C ILE A 141 21.80 24.82 -15.03
N GLN A 142 22.44 24.51 -13.90
CA GLN A 142 23.38 23.39 -13.80
C GLN A 142 22.65 22.08 -14.09
N PHE A 143 21.52 21.84 -13.45
CA PHE A 143 20.71 20.62 -13.64
C PHE A 143 20.28 20.44 -15.10
N LEU A 144 19.81 21.50 -15.77
CA LEU A 144 19.43 21.45 -17.18
C LEU A 144 20.62 21.19 -18.12
N ARG A 145 21.78 21.76 -17.84
CA ARG A 145 22.97 21.55 -18.67
C ARG A 145 23.57 20.18 -18.49
N GLU A 146 23.57 19.66 -17.27
CA GLU A 146 24.20 18.38 -16.92
C GLU A 146 23.30 17.20 -17.31
N TYR A 147 22.03 17.26 -16.95
CA TYR A 147 21.11 16.13 -17.13
C TYR A 147 20.09 16.36 -18.25
N GLY A 148 19.57 17.55 -18.43
CA GLY A 148 18.51 17.85 -19.40
C GLY A 148 18.91 17.51 -20.85
N THR A 149 20.20 17.56 -21.19
CA THR A 149 20.71 17.19 -22.51
C THR A 149 20.54 15.70 -22.86
N HIS A 150 20.33 14.85 -21.87
CA HIS A 150 20.10 13.41 -22.05
C HIS A 150 18.63 13.05 -22.32
N PHE A 151 17.71 14.02 -22.21
CA PHE A 151 16.28 13.83 -22.41
C PHE A 151 15.81 14.59 -23.64
N THR A 152 15.04 13.95 -24.51
CA THR A 152 14.41 14.61 -25.65
C THR A 152 12.91 14.81 -25.39
N ILE A 153 12.38 15.98 -25.73
CA ILE A 153 10.95 16.29 -25.55
C ILE A 153 10.07 15.22 -26.22
N ASN A 154 10.40 14.78 -27.43
CA ASN A 154 9.63 13.77 -28.15
C ASN A 154 9.52 12.46 -27.35
N ARG A 155 10.59 12.02 -26.69
CA ARG A 155 10.58 10.83 -25.86
C ARG A 155 9.78 11.04 -24.58
N MET A 156 9.93 12.21 -23.93
CA MET A 156 9.19 12.54 -22.72
C MET A 156 7.69 12.59 -22.98
N LEU A 157 7.25 13.12 -24.12
CA LEU A 157 5.83 13.15 -24.52
C LEU A 157 5.26 11.78 -24.85
N ALA A 158 6.10 10.78 -25.15
CA ALA A 158 5.67 9.43 -25.48
C ALA A 158 5.40 8.55 -24.25
N PHE A 159 5.80 8.97 -23.05
CA PHE A 159 5.52 8.21 -21.82
C PHE A 159 4.03 8.23 -21.48
N ASP A 160 3.49 7.10 -21.07
CA ASP A 160 2.06 6.94 -20.79
C ASP A 160 1.54 7.96 -19.77
N SER A 161 2.33 8.30 -18.74
CA SER A 161 1.99 9.32 -17.73
C SER A 161 1.75 10.71 -18.34
N VAL A 162 2.47 11.06 -19.40
CA VAL A 162 2.33 12.34 -20.12
C VAL A 162 1.29 12.21 -21.22
N LYS A 163 1.43 11.20 -22.07
CA LYS A 163 0.60 10.98 -23.26
C LYS A 163 -0.89 10.91 -22.91
N LEU A 164 -1.26 10.10 -21.90
CA LEU A 164 -2.66 9.94 -21.47
C LEU A 164 -3.28 11.25 -20.95
N ARG A 165 -2.49 12.10 -20.28
CA ARG A 165 -2.99 13.41 -19.81
C ARG A 165 -3.20 14.38 -20.98
N LEU A 166 -2.28 14.40 -21.93
CA LEU A 166 -2.42 15.24 -23.13
C LEU A 166 -3.58 14.78 -24.01
N GLU A 167 -3.77 13.49 -24.22
CA GLU A 167 -4.89 12.92 -24.97
C GLU A 167 -6.27 13.22 -24.32
N ARG A 168 -6.29 13.36 -22.98
CA ARG A 168 -7.50 13.73 -22.22
C ARG A 168 -7.67 15.24 -22.05
N GLU A 169 -6.82 16.03 -22.69
CA GLU A 169 -6.80 17.50 -22.55
C GLU A 169 -6.68 17.97 -21.08
N GLN A 170 -6.05 17.16 -20.22
CA GLN A 170 -5.84 17.50 -18.82
C GLN A 170 -4.56 18.32 -18.67
N PRO A 171 -4.59 19.43 -17.89
CA PRO A 171 -3.42 20.29 -17.74
C PRO A 171 -2.29 19.52 -17.03
N MET A 172 -1.07 19.69 -17.54
CA MET A 172 0.17 19.24 -16.92
C MET A 172 1.08 20.47 -16.75
N THR A 173 1.49 20.71 -15.52
CA THR A 173 2.40 21.83 -15.25
C THR A 173 3.82 21.49 -15.71
N PHE A 174 4.62 22.51 -15.99
CA PHE A 174 6.05 22.32 -16.29
C PHE A 174 6.77 21.65 -15.11
N LEU A 175 6.36 21.95 -13.89
CA LEU A 175 6.89 21.32 -12.68
C LEU A 175 6.69 19.80 -12.71
N GLU A 176 5.46 19.34 -12.90
CA GLU A 176 5.13 17.91 -12.99
C GLU A 176 5.84 17.20 -14.16
N PHE A 177 5.98 17.90 -15.30
CA PHE A 177 6.66 17.36 -16.48
C PHE A 177 8.14 17.07 -16.23
N ASN A 178 8.78 17.81 -15.32
CA ASN A 178 10.18 17.57 -14.93
C ASN A 178 10.37 16.43 -13.93
N TYR A 179 9.30 15.86 -13.36
CA TYR A 179 9.41 14.79 -12.36
C TYR A 179 10.27 13.62 -12.85
N MET A 180 10.08 13.17 -14.09
CA MET A 180 10.85 12.05 -14.66
C MET A 180 12.35 12.29 -14.72
N LEU A 181 12.80 13.56 -14.88
CA LEU A 181 14.21 13.91 -14.86
C LEU A 181 14.78 13.73 -13.44
N MET A 182 14.05 14.22 -12.44
CA MET A 182 14.47 14.11 -11.04
C MET A 182 14.57 12.66 -10.58
N GLN A 183 13.57 11.83 -10.89
CA GLN A 183 13.62 10.39 -10.56
C GLN A 183 14.76 9.68 -11.30
N SER A 184 15.11 10.11 -12.52
CA SER A 184 16.25 9.56 -13.24
C SER A 184 17.59 9.95 -12.61
N VAL A 185 17.69 11.19 -12.10
CA VAL A 185 18.86 11.67 -11.34
C VAL A 185 18.97 10.96 -9.99
N ASP A 186 17.84 10.66 -9.32
CA ASP A 186 17.84 9.83 -8.10
C ASP A 186 18.56 8.49 -8.34
N PHE A 187 18.27 7.82 -9.46
CA PHE A 187 18.93 6.55 -9.77
C PHE A 187 20.43 6.75 -10.01
N LEU A 188 20.81 7.80 -10.71
CA LEU A 188 22.22 8.11 -10.98
C LEU A 188 22.97 8.40 -9.67
N GLU A 189 22.41 9.21 -8.77
CA GLU A 189 23.03 9.53 -7.49
C GLU A 189 23.13 8.29 -6.58
N LEU A 190 22.09 7.44 -6.53
CA LEU A 190 22.15 6.18 -5.80
C LEU A 190 23.16 5.20 -6.38
N ASN A 191 23.30 5.15 -7.71
CA ASN A 191 24.32 4.34 -8.37
C ASN A 191 25.73 4.81 -7.99
N ARG A 192 25.97 6.12 -8.03
CA ARG A 192 27.26 6.73 -7.67
C ARG A 192 27.62 6.54 -6.20
N ALA A 193 26.71 6.87 -5.31
CA ALA A 193 26.97 6.93 -3.87
C ALA A 193 26.86 5.56 -3.17
N ARG A 194 26.07 4.63 -3.73
CA ARG A 194 25.71 3.37 -3.04
C ARG A 194 25.81 2.12 -3.90
N ASN A 195 26.40 2.22 -5.10
CA ASN A 195 26.45 1.13 -6.08
C ASN A 195 25.08 0.50 -6.36
N CYS A 196 24.01 1.31 -6.32
CA CYS A 196 22.67 0.85 -6.63
C CYS A 196 22.55 0.57 -8.14
N THR A 197 22.25 -0.68 -8.50
CA THR A 197 22.17 -1.09 -9.91
C THR A 197 20.75 -1.43 -10.36
N LEU A 198 19.79 -1.51 -9.44
CA LEU A 198 18.42 -1.90 -9.75
C LEU A 198 17.42 -0.85 -9.25
N GLN A 199 16.62 -0.33 -10.17
CA GLN A 199 15.41 0.45 -9.83
C GLN A 199 14.17 -0.42 -10.00
N MET A 200 13.28 -0.40 -8.99
CA MET A 200 12.05 -1.19 -9.00
C MET A 200 10.84 -0.29 -8.77
N GLY A 201 9.64 -0.75 -9.21
CA GLY A 201 8.40 -0.01 -9.04
C GLY A 201 7.17 -0.71 -9.59
N GLY A 202 6.02 -0.03 -9.65
CA GLY A 202 4.84 -0.49 -10.36
C GLY A 202 4.98 -0.32 -11.88
N SER A 203 4.16 -1.02 -12.67
CA SER A 203 4.20 -0.92 -14.14
C SER A 203 3.90 0.48 -14.66
N ASP A 204 3.16 1.28 -13.90
CA ASP A 204 2.92 2.70 -14.18
C ASP A 204 4.20 3.56 -14.11
N GLN A 205 5.25 3.10 -13.41
CA GLN A 205 6.55 3.75 -13.29
C GLN A 205 7.54 3.37 -14.40
N TRP A 206 7.15 2.50 -15.35
CA TRP A 206 8.09 1.97 -16.35
C TRP A 206 8.84 3.04 -17.12
N GLY A 207 8.17 4.10 -17.57
CA GLY A 207 8.80 5.21 -18.28
C GLY A 207 9.87 5.92 -17.46
N ASN A 208 9.59 6.22 -16.20
CA ASN A 208 10.54 6.85 -15.27
C ASN A 208 11.74 5.90 -15.01
N ILE A 209 11.48 4.61 -14.77
CA ILE A 209 12.52 3.60 -14.50
C ILE A 209 13.48 3.45 -15.70
N VAL A 210 12.94 3.30 -16.91
CA VAL A 210 13.78 3.17 -18.13
C VAL A 210 14.59 4.43 -18.38
N SER A 211 14.03 5.61 -18.07
CA SER A 211 14.77 6.88 -18.19
C SER A 211 15.96 6.93 -17.23
N GLY A 212 15.79 6.45 -16.00
CA GLY A 212 16.88 6.34 -15.02
C GLY A 212 17.94 5.33 -15.45
N VAL A 213 17.54 4.14 -15.93
CA VAL A 213 18.46 3.12 -16.50
C VAL A 213 19.30 3.72 -17.63
N ASP A 214 18.65 4.44 -18.57
CA ASP A 214 19.33 5.07 -19.69
C ASP A 214 20.28 6.18 -19.23
N LEU A 215 19.90 6.99 -18.24
CA LEU A 215 20.74 8.08 -17.73
C LEU A 215 22.02 7.52 -17.11
N VAL A 216 21.95 6.51 -16.24
CA VAL A 216 23.11 5.86 -15.63
C VAL A 216 24.04 5.30 -16.70
N ARG A 217 23.49 4.62 -17.70
CA ARG A 217 24.29 4.02 -18.79
C ARG A 217 24.95 5.06 -19.68
N ARG A 218 24.30 6.19 -19.94
CA ARG A 218 24.83 7.25 -20.82
C ARG A 218 25.87 8.12 -20.13
N VAL A 219 25.66 8.45 -18.86
CA VAL A 219 26.53 9.39 -18.13
C VAL A 219 27.73 8.67 -17.53
N ASP A 220 27.52 7.55 -16.83
CA ASP A 220 28.58 6.87 -16.08
C ASP A 220 29.04 5.57 -16.73
N HIS A 221 28.41 5.14 -17.85
CA HIS A 221 28.72 3.88 -18.55
C HIS A 221 28.68 2.63 -17.66
N LYS A 222 27.84 2.67 -16.60
CA LYS A 222 27.65 1.59 -15.64
C LYS A 222 26.43 0.75 -15.95
N ALA A 223 26.42 -0.49 -15.45
CA ALA A 223 25.25 -1.35 -15.51
C ALA A 223 24.12 -0.79 -14.64
N ALA A 224 22.91 -0.76 -15.19
CA ALA A 224 21.70 -0.37 -14.50
C ALA A 224 20.52 -1.18 -15.04
N PHE A 225 19.61 -1.56 -14.15
CA PHE A 225 18.48 -2.43 -14.43
C PHE A 225 17.18 -1.82 -13.91
N GLY A 226 16.08 -2.14 -14.58
CA GLY A 226 14.73 -1.79 -14.15
C GLY A 226 13.86 -3.02 -14.04
N LEU A 227 13.00 -3.07 -13.01
CA LEU A 227 12.01 -4.14 -12.81
C LEU A 227 10.69 -3.55 -12.33
N THR A 228 9.58 -3.98 -12.92
CA THR A 228 8.25 -3.53 -12.51
C THR A 228 7.35 -4.69 -12.12
N THR A 229 6.44 -4.41 -11.16
CA THR A 229 5.33 -5.27 -10.80
C THR A 229 4.09 -4.92 -11.62
N PRO A 230 3.16 -5.87 -11.85
CA PRO A 230 1.85 -5.52 -12.39
C PRO A 230 1.10 -4.57 -11.46
N LEU A 231 0.24 -3.71 -12.01
CA LEU A 231 -0.68 -2.93 -11.21
C LEU A 231 -1.66 -3.87 -10.51
N LEU A 232 -1.83 -3.63 -9.21
CA LEU A 232 -2.77 -4.40 -8.41
C LEU A 232 -4.19 -3.91 -8.62
N THR A 233 -4.97 -4.76 -9.27
CA THR A 233 -6.43 -4.64 -9.36
C THR A 233 -7.07 -5.81 -8.61
N THR A 234 -8.22 -5.55 -8.01
CA THR A 234 -9.09 -6.59 -7.46
C THR A 234 -9.81 -7.34 -8.59
N ALA A 235 -10.33 -8.52 -8.32
CA ALA A 235 -11.14 -9.29 -9.28
C ALA A 235 -12.35 -8.48 -9.79
N SER A 236 -12.88 -7.54 -8.99
CA SER A 236 -13.94 -6.60 -9.38
C SER A 236 -13.45 -5.43 -10.26
N GLY A 237 -12.16 -5.36 -10.62
CA GLY A 237 -11.56 -4.31 -11.47
C GLY A 237 -11.18 -3.02 -10.73
N GLY A 238 -11.41 -2.91 -9.42
CA GLY A 238 -11.01 -1.76 -8.60
C GLY A 238 -9.50 -1.71 -8.34
N LYS A 239 -8.96 -0.51 -8.16
CA LYS A 239 -7.57 -0.37 -7.69
C LYS A 239 -7.48 -0.82 -6.24
N MET A 240 -6.51 -1.70 -5.92
CA MET A 240 -6.28 -2.16 -4.56
C MET A 240 -5.87 -1.01 -3.62
N GLY A 241 -6.33 -1.07 -2.37
CA GLY A 241 -5.96 -0.11 -1.33
C GLY A 241 -6.86 1.13 -1.23
N LYS A 242 -7.89 1.24 -2.07
CA LYS A 242 -8.96 2.23 -1.92
C LYS A 242 -10.29 1.52 -1.76
N THR A 243 -10.97 1.78 -0.66
CA THR A 243 -12.34 1.32 -0.40
C THR A 243 -13.29 2.50 -0.50
N ALA A 244 -14.60 2.25 -0.44
CA ALA A 244 -15.60 3.31 -0.34
C ALA A 244 -15.40 4.23 0.90
N GLN A 245 -14.65 3.75 1.90
CA GLN A 245 -14.32 4.49 3.12
C GLN A 245 -12.95 5.18 3.08
N GLY A 246 -12.20 5.07 1.99
CA GLY A 246 -10.89 5.69 1.83
C GLY A 246 -9.74 4.68 1.67
N ALA A 247 -8.52 5.10 1.98
CA ALA A 247 -7.34 4.27 1.86
C ALA A 247 -7.23 3.26 3.02
N VAL A 248 -6.77 2.05 2.71
CA VAL A 248 -6.41 1.03 3.72
C VAL A 248 -4.96 1.31 4.15
N TRP A 249 -4.83 2.03 5.26
CA TRP A 249 -3.56 2.50 5.77
C TRP A 249 -2.74 1.39 6.45
N LEU A 250 -1.43 1.57 6.49
CA LEU A 250 -0.50 0.62 7.12
C LEU A 250 -0.12 1.00 8.57
N ASN A 251 -0.18 2.29 8.95
CA ASN A 251 0.04 2.67 10.34
C ASN A 251 -1.21 2.44 11.19
N ALA A 252 -1.02 1.92 12.39
CA ALA A 252 -2.11 1.60 13.32
C ALA A 252 -2.91 2.84 13.78
N GLU A 253 -2.28 4.02 13.79
CA GLU A 253 -2.91 5.31 14.12
C GLU A 253 -3.94 5.76 13.08
N GLN A 254 -3.83 5.31 11.83
CA GLN A 254 -4.77 5.63 10.74
C GLN A 254 -5.78 4.52 10.48
N LEU A 255 -5.43 3.26 10.76
CA LEU A 255 -6.31 2.11 10.58
C LEU A 255 -5.98 1.05 11.62
N SER A 256 -6.97 0.67 12.43
CA SER A 256 -6.76 -0.33 13.48
C SER A 256 -6.28 -1.68 12.92
N PRO A 257 -5.49 -2.46 13.69
CA PRO A 257 -5.11 -3.83 13.31
C PRO A 257 -6.32 -4.72 13.01
N TYR A 258 -7.45 -4.51 13.69
CA TYR A 258 -8.70 -5.20 13.44
C TYR A 258 -9.25 -4.89 12.04
N ASP A 259 -9.35 -3.61 11.67
CA ASP A 259 -9.85 -3.21 10.35
C ASP A 259 -8.92 -3.63 9.22
N TYR A 260 -7.59 -3.60 9.46
CA TYR A 260 -6.59 -4.13 8.54
C TYR A 260 -6.75 -5.64 8.36
N TRP A 261 -6.95 -6.40 9.43
CA TRP A 261 -7.24 -7.84 9.37
C TRP A 261 -8.54 -8.11 8.61
N GLN A 262 -9.61 -7.33 8.89
CA GLN A 262 -10.89 -7.44 8.22
C GLN A 262 -10.80 -7.14 6.72
N PHE A 263 -9.96 -6.20 6.32
CA PHE A 263 -9.71 -5.94 4.90
C PHE A 263 -9.25 -7.21 4.18
N TRP A 264 -8.26 -7.92 4.70
CA TRP A 264 -7.75 -9.15 4.11
C TRP A 264 -8.75 -10.31 4.20
N ARG A 265 -9.45 -10.41 5.31
CA ARG A 265 -10.50 -11.44 5.51
C ARG A 265 -11.66 -11.30 4.52
N ASN A 266 -11.90 -10.11 3.99
CA ASN A 266 -13.02 -9.75 3.13
C ASN A 266 -12.66 -9.58 1.65
N VAL A 267 -11.46 -9.96 1.22
CA VAL A 267 -11.08 -9.97 -0.21
C VAL A 267 -11.93 -10.94 -1.01
N ASP A 268 -12.06 -10.71 -2.30
CA ASP A 268 -12.78 -11.63 -3.19
C ASP A 268 -12.09 -13.00 -3.23
N ASP A 269 -12.88 -14.07 -3.35
CA ASP A 269 -12.38 -15.45 -3.38
C ASP A 269 -11.32 -15.64 -4.49
N ALA A 270 -11.56 -15.06 -5.65
CA ALA A 270 -10.65 -15.11 -6.79
C ALA A 270 -9.29 -14.42 -6.57
N ASP A 271 -9.20 -13.52 -5.59
CA ASP A 271 -7.95 -12.80 -5.29
C ASP A 271 -7.11 -13.47 -4.20
N VAL A 272 -7.68 -14.42 -3.43
CA VAL A 272 -7.03 -15.00 -2.25
C VAL A 272 -5.66 -15.58 -2.56
N GLY A 273 -5.56 -16.45 -3.56
CA GLY A 273 -4.31 -17.09 -3.95
C GLY A 273 -3.26 -16.08 -4.40
N LYS A 274 -3.65 -15.13 -5.26
CA LYS A 274 -2.77 -14.03 -5.69
C LYS A 274 -2.23 -13.25 -4.48
N PHE A 275 -3.08 -12.92 -3.51
CA PHE A 275 -2.67 -12.13 -2.35
C PHE A 275 -1.84 -12.93 -1.34
N LEU A 276 -2.08 -14.23 -1.20
CA LEU A 276 -1.20 -15.12 -0.44
C LEU A 276 0.23 -15.11 -1.02
N ARG A 277 0.39 -15.19 -2.34
CA ARG A 277 1.69 -15.12 -3.00
C ARG A 277 2.40 -13.77 -2.81
N LEU A 278 1.65 -12.67 -2.96
CA LEU A 278 2.21 -11.33 -2.96
C LEU A 278 2.47 -10.78 -1.54
N PHE A 279 1.62 -11.08 -0.57
CA PHE A 279 1.59 -10.38 0.71
C PHE A 279 1.87 -11.25 1.93
N THR A 280 2.34 -12.49 1.73
CA THR A 280 2.75 -13.35 2.84
C THR A 280 4.11 -13.98 2.61
N ASP A 281 4.75 -14.43 3.68
CA ASP A 281 5.99 -15.21 3.62
C ASP A 281 5.73 -16.72 3.61
N LEU A 282 4.48 -17.14 3.46
CA LEU A 282 4.12 -18.57 3.43
C LEU A 282 4.89 -19.29 2.30
N PRO A 283 5.30 -20.56 2.54
CA PRO A 283 5.88 -21.39 1.50
C PRO A 283 4.91 -21.59 0.31
N LEU A 284 5.46 -21.71 -0.90
CA LEU A 284 4.64 -21.82 -2.11
C LEU A 284 3.79 -23.10 -2.16
N ASP A 285 4.25 -24.19 -1.58
CA ASP A 285 3.51 -25.45 -1.42
C ASP A 285 2.29 -25.28 -0.50
N GLU A 286 2.46 -24.57 0.62
CA GLU A 286 1.35 -24.21 1.51
C GLU A 286 0.35 -23.29 0.82
N ILE A 287 0.83 -22.30 0.05
CA ILE A 287 -0.05 -21.44 -0.75
C ILE A 287 -0.83 -22.26 -1.77
N ALA A 288 -0.18 -23.20 -2.46
CA ALA A 288 -0.85 -24.08 -3.41
C ALA A 288 -1.93 -24.94 -2.74
N ARG A 289 -1.67 -25.43 -1.53
CA ARG A 289 -2.66 -26.15 -0.71
C ARG A 289 -3.88 -25.28 -0.37
N LEU A 290 -3.64 -24.02 0.01
CA LEU A 290 -4.69 -23.08 0.35
C LEU A 290 -5.51 -22.64 -0.89
N GLU A 291 -4.86 -22.51 -2.04
CA GLU A 291 -5.53 -22.20 -3.33
C GLU A 291 -6.43 -23.32 -3.84
N ALA A 292 -6.14 -24.55 -3.46
CA ALA A 292 -6.96 -25.72 -3.83
C ALA A 292 -8.23 -25.86 -2.98
N LEU A 293 -8.44 -25.02 -1.96
CA LEU A 293 -9.63 -25.05 -1.13
C LEU A 293 -10.82 -24.45 -1.88
N GLU A 294 -11.97 -25.15 -1.84
CA GLU A 294 -13.21 -24.73 -2.47
C GLU A 294 -14.35 -24.57 -1.45
N GLY A 295 -15.40 -23.89 -1.85
CA GLY A 295 -16.60 -23.70 -1.07
C GLY A 295 -16.31 -23.03 0.29
N ALA A 296 -16.75 -23.65 1.40
CA ALA A 296 -16.53 -23.12 2.74
C ALA A 296 -15.04 -23.07 3.15
N GLY A 297 -14.20 -23.95 2.58
CA GLY A 297 -12.76 -24.01 2.88
C GLY A 297 -12.00 -22.75 2.47
N ILE A 298 -12.47 -21.97 1.48
CA ILE A 298 -11.82 -20.70 1.07
C ILE A 298 -11.80 -19.69 2.22
N ASN A 299 -12.73 -19.81 3.19
CA ASN A 299 -12.73 -18.96 4.38
C ASN A 299 -11.50 -19.20 5.26
N ASP A 300 -10.97 -20.43 5.30
CA ASP A 300 -9.75 -20.73 6.04
C ASP A 300 -8.52 -20.14 5.34
N ALA A 301 -8.48 -20.18 4.00
CA ALA A 301 -7.45 -19.49 3.23
C ALA A 301 -7.48 -17.96 3.45
N LYS A 302 -8.67 -17.36 3.53
CA LYS A 302 -8.83 -15.92 3.84
C LYS A 302 -8.40 -15.58 5.27
N LYS A 303 -8.72 -16.42 6.26
CA LYS A 303 -8.25 -16.24 7.64
C LYS A 303 -6.72 -16.33 7.69
N THR A 304 -6.13 -17.31 7.01
CA THR A 304 -4.68 -17.47 6.92
C THR A 304 -4.00 -16.25 6.27
N LEU A 305 -4.58 -15.71 5.18
CA LEU A 305 -4.09 -14.48 4.56
C LEU A 305 -4.15 -13.28 5.53
N ALA A 306 -5.28 -13.10 6.21
CA ALA A 306 -5.48 -12.01 7.15
C ALA A 306 -4.52 -12.11 8.35
N ASP A 307 -4.36 -13.32 8.92
CA ASP A 307 -3.43 -13.58 10.02
C ASP A 307 -1.99 -13.28 9.59
N ALA A 308 -1.55 -13.82 8.45
CA ALA A 308 -0.18 -13.65 7.97
C ALA A 308 0.15 -12.19 7.65
N ALA A 309 -0.73 -11.48 6.93
CA ALA A 309 -0.53 -10.08 6.58
C ALA A 309 -0.55 -9.17 7.82
N THR A 310 -1.46 -9.43 8.78
CA THR A 310 -1.56 -8.64 10.01
C THR A 310 -0.39 -8.92 10.95
N THR A 311 0.04 -10.19 11.07
CA THR A 311 1.24 -10.55 11.85
C THR A 311 2.48 -9.83 11.34
N MET A 312 2.65 -9.74 10.03
CA MET A 312 3.81 -9.09 9.41
C MET A 312 3.86 -7.58 9.71
N LEU A 313 2.72 -6.91 9.72
CA LEU A 313 2.64 -5.46 9.91
C LEU A 313 2.49 -5.05 11.37
N HIS A 314 1.64 -5.75 12.14
CA HIS A 314 1.23 -5.34 13.49
C HIS A 314 1.69 -6.31 14.59
N GLY A 315 2.29 -7.45 14.23
CA GLY A 315 2.74 -8.47 15.16
C GLY A 315 1.69 -9.55 15.43
N ALA A 316 2.16 -10.66 16.00
CA ALA A 316 1.34 -11.88 16.22
C ALA A 316 0.20 -11.65 17.22
N ASP A 317 0.45 -10.87 18.28
CA ASP A 317 -0.57 -10.59 19.29
C ASP A 317 -1.73 -9.78 18.70
N ALA A 318 -1.42 -8.74 17.94
CA ALA A 318 -2.45 -7.94 17.26
C ALA A 318 -3.27 -8.76 16.25
N ALA A 319 -2.62 -9.65 15.50
CA ALA A 319 -3.31 -10.54 14.57
C ALA A 319 -4.23 -11.53 15.31
N SER A 320 -3.76 -12.11 16.42
CA SER A 320 -4.54 -13.03 17.26
C SER A 320 -5.75 -12.34 17.88
N HIS A 321 -5.58 -11.13 18.41
CA HIS A 321 -6.67 -10.31 18.95
C HIS A 321 -7.70 -9.95 17.87
N ALA A 322 -7.24 -9.48 16.71
CA ALA A 322 -8.12 -9.14 15.59
C ALA A 322 -8.95 -10.34 15.13
N ARG A 323 -8.32 -11.53 15.03
CA ARG A 323 -9.00 -12.78 14.69
C ARG A 323 -10.01 -13.16 15.75
N GLY A 324 -9.63 -13.18 17.04
CA GLY A 324 -10.51 -13.53 18.15
C GLY A 324 -11.72 -12.60 18.23
N ALA A 325 -11.51 -11.29 18.04
CA ALA A 325 -12.58 -10.29 17.96
C ALA A 325 -13.55 -10.58 16.81
N ALA A 326 -13.02 -10.92 15.62
CA ALA A 326 -13.84 -11.23 14.45
C ALA A 326 -14.65 -12.53 14.67
N GLU A 327 -14.04 -13.58 15.22
CA GLU A 327 -14.72 -14.85 15.53
C GLU A 327 -15.81 -14.65 16.58
N ALA A 328 -15.54 -13.89 17.64
CA ALA A 328 -16.53 -13.58 18.67
C ALA A 328 -17.71 -12.77 18.11
N ALA A 329 -17.43 -11.82 17.22
CA ALA A 329 -18.44 -10.95 16.64
C ALA A 329 -19.34 -11.65 15.61
N PHE A 330 -18.76 -12.52 14.78
CA PHE A 330 -19.45 -13.10 13.62
C PHE A 330 -19.84 -14.57 13.78
N GLU A 331 -19.02 -15.36 14.48
CA GLU A 331 -19.24 -16.81 14.63
C GLU A 331 -19.96 -17.17 15.94
N GLN A 332 -19.67 -16.44 17.03
CA GLN A 332 -20.22 -16.73 18.35
C GLN A 332 -21.26 -15.72 18.85
N GLY A 333 -21.49 -14.61 18.12
CA GLY A 333 -22.41 -13.56 18.55
C GLY A 333 -22.01 -12.82 19.83
N ARG A 334 -20.74 -12.97 20.29
CA ARG A 334 -20.23 -12.35 21.52
C ARG A 334 -19.56 -11.03 21.21
N LEU A 335 -19.73 -10.06 22.13
CA LEU A 335 -18.95 -8.82 22.10
C LEU A 335 -17.49 -9.13 22.48
N SER A 336 -16.55 -8.59 21.72
CA SER A 336 -15.12 -8.62 22.04
C SER A 336 -14.65 -7.22 22.40
N VAL A 337 -13.82 -7.11 23.41
CA VAL A 337 -13.17 -5.83 23.81
C VAL A 337 -12.22 -5.28 22.73
N ASP A 338 -11.85 -6.10 21.74
CA ASP A 338 -10.95 -5.69 20.65
C ASP A 338 -11.69 -5.16 19.40
N LEU A 339 -13.03 -5.05 19.43
CA LEU A 339 -13.79 -4.36 18.40
C LEU A 339 -13.53 -2.85 18.45
N PRO A 340 -13.50 -2.16 17.29
CA PRO A 340 -13.43 -0.71 17.27
C PRO A 340 -14.46 -0.12 18.22
N THR A 341 -14.00 0.65 19.18
CA THR A 341 -14.86 1.29 20.19
C THR A 341 -14.80 2.80 20.06
N VAL A 342 -15.96 3.44 19.95
CA VAL A 342 -16.09 4.90 19.89
C VAL A 342 -16.74 5.38 21.16
N GLU A 343 -16.10 6.31 21.86
CA GLU A 343 -16.67 7.00 23.02
C GLU A 343 -17.44 8.22 22.53
N LEU A 344 -18.71 8.32 22.92
CA LEU A 344 -19.57 9.45 22.60
C LEU A 344 -20.25 9.98 23.87
N PRO A 345 -20.47 11.30 24.00
CA PRO A 345 -21.23 11.85 25.13
C PRO A 345 -22.58 11.15 25.31
N SER A 346 -22.92 10.75 26.54
CA SER A 346 -24.16 10.03 26.82
C SER A 346 -25.40 10.77 26.30
N ALA A 347 -25.40 12.11 26.36
CA ALA A 347 -26.50 12.94 25.82
C ALA A 347 -26.59 12.90 24.28
N GLU A 348 -25.58 12.45 23.60
CA GLU A 348 -25.56 12.28 22.12
C GLU A 348 -25.88 10.86 21.68
N VAL A 349 -26.00 9.91 22.61
CA VAL A 349 -26.33 8.50 22.37
C VAL A 349 -27.72 8.19 22.87
N ILE A 350 -27.98 8.39 24.15
CA ILE A 350 -29.30 8.09 24.75
C ILE A 350 -30.32 9.13 24.33
N GLY A 351 -31.43 8.67 23.78
CA GLY A 351 -32.49 9.54 23.22
C GLY A 351 -32.18 10.06 21.81
N ALA A 352 -31.01 9.75 21.24
CA ALA A 352 -30.68 10.10 19.86
C ALA A 352 -31.22 9.07 18.86
N MET A 353 -31.48 9.50 17.61
CA MET A 353 -31.84 8.57 16.53
C MET A 353 -30.68 7.64 16.22
N ILE A 354 -30.96 6.35 16.06
CA ILE A 354 -29.93 5.34 15.75
C ILE A 354 -29.15 5.69 14.48
N ALA A 355 -29.80 6.30 13.46
CA ALA A 355 -29.11 6.76 12.26
C ALA A 355 -28.05 7.84 12.56
N ALA A 356 -28.31 8.73 13.51
CA ALA A 356 -27.37 9.77 13.91
C ALA A 356 -26.16 9.18 14.65
N VAL A 357 -26.42 8.26 15.59
CA VAL A 357 -25.35 7.58 16.34
C VAL A 357 -24.52 6.69 15.42
N THR A 358 -25.14 5.97 14.46
CA THR A 358 -24.43 5.18 13.44
C THR A 358 -23.46 6.01 12.61
N THR A 359 -23.88 7.23 12.24
CA THR A 359 -23.03 8.16 11.46
C THR A 359 -21.89 8.72 12.31
N ARG A 360 -22.17 9.13 13.57
CA ARG A 360 -21.14 9.62 14.50
C ARG A 360 -20.11 8.55 14.84
N ALA A 361 -20.55 7.29 14.94
CA ALA A 361 -19.69 6.15 15.15
C ALA A 361 -18.87 5.73 13.88
N GLY A 362 -18.97 6.46 12.78
CA GLY A 362 -18.19 6.22 11.57
C GLY A 362 -18.63 5.04 10.71
N LEU A 363 -19.80 4.43 11.01
CA LEU A 363 -20.30 3.30 10.23
C LEU A 363 -20.92 3.70 8.89
N THR A 364 -21.43 4.93 8.78
CA THR A 364 -22.01 5.52 7.56
C THR A 364 -21.53 6.94 7.36
N ALA A 365 -21.49 7.41 6.11
CA ALA A 365 -21.03 8.76 5.78
C ALA A 365 -22.11 9.83 6.10
N SER A 366 -23.37 9.43 6.26
CA SER A 366 -24.48 10.36 6.56
C SER A 366 -25.67 9.65 7.21
N ASN A 367 -26.51 10.43 7.92
CA ASN A 367 -27.77 9.94 8.48
C ASN A 367 -28.73 9.42 7.40
N GLY A 368 -28.67 9.96 6.18
CA GLY A 368 -29.47 9.49 5.05
C GLY A 368 -29.05 8.09 4.60
N GLU A 369 -27.74 7.81 4.59
CA GLU A 369 -27.21 6.49 4.32
C GLU A 369 -27.60 5.48 5.40
N ALA A 370 -27.47 5.86 6.68
CA ALA A 370 -27.87 5.03 7.80
C ALA A 370 -29.37 4.66 7.75
N ARG A 371 -30.23 5.60 7.37
CA ARG A 371 -31.69 5.33 7.21
C ARG A 371 -31.97 4.36 6.05
N ARG A 372 -31.32 4.53 4.90
CA ARG A 372 -31.46 3.58 3.78
C ARG A 372 -30.98 2.19 4.17
N LEU A 373 -29.86 2.13 4.90
CA LEU A 373 -29.30 0.87 5.40
C LEU A 373 -30.29 0.16 6.35
N ALA A 374 -30.92 0.92 7.25
CA ALA A 374 -31.98 0.40 8.14
C ALA A 374 -33.16 -0.15 7.35
N GLN A 375 -33.71 0.63 6.39
CA GLN A 375 -34.83 0.21 5.53
C GLN A 375 -34.52 -1.06 4.73
N GLY A 376 -33.24 -1.25 4.33
CA GLY A 376 -32.75 -2.45 3.67
C GLY A 376 -32.43 -3.63 4.61
N GLY A 377 -32.68 -3.51 5.93
CA GLY A 377 -32.40 -4.55 6.92
C GLY A 377 -30.91 -4.76 7.21
N GLY A 378 -30.06 -3.82 6.75
CA GLY A 378 -28.62 -3.89 6.91
C GLY A 378 -28.09 -3.23 8.19
N LEU A 379 -28.89 -2.42 8.91
CA LEU A 379 -28.51 -1.83 10.18
C LEU A 379 -28.93 -2.75 11.33
N ARG A 380 -28.01 -3.01 12.25
CA ARG A 380 -28.28 -3.83 13.46
C ARG A 380 -27.85 -3.11 14.71
N LEU A 381 -28.65 -3.28 15.75
CA LEU A 381 -28.34 -2.89 17.13
C LEU A 381 -28.35 -4.14 18.00
N ASN A 382 -27.23 -4.43 18.66
CA ASN A 382 -27.07 -5.63 19.49
C ASN A 382 -27.48 -6.93 18.75
N ASP A 383 -27.09 -7.04 17.48
CA ASP A 383 -27.39 -8.12 16.55
C ASP A 383 -28.84 -8.20 16.03
N GLU A 384 -29.75 -7.39 16.53
CA GLU A 384 -31.12 -7.28 16.02
C GLU A 384 -31.22 -6.30 14.85
N ALA A 385 -31.89 -6.71 13.78
CA ALA A 385 -32.08 -5.85 12.62
C ALA A 385 -33.00 -4.69 12.94
N ILE A 386 -32.59 -3.48 12.61
CA ILE A 386 -33.37 -2.26 12.79
C ILE A 386 -33.89 -1.81 11.42
N ALA A 387 -35.22 -1.76 11.28
CA ALA A 387 -35.88 -1.32 10.04
C ALA A 387 -36.10 0.20 10.00
N ASP A 388 -36.24 0.85 11.16
CA ASP A 388 -36.46 2.29 11.26
C ASP A 388 -35.20 3.02 11.78
N GLY A 389 -34.53 3.77 10.89
CA GLY A 389 -33.39 4.61 11.27
C GLY A 389 -33.76 5.83 12.15
N ALA A 390 -35.05 6.12 12.36
CA ALA A 390 -35.52 7.15 13.28
C ALA A 390 -35.75 6.62 14.71
N ARG A 391 -35.61 5.29 14.93
CA ARG A 391 -35.69 4.70 16.27
C ARG A 391 -34.72 5.41 17.21
N LEU A 392 -35.21 5.77 18.39
CA LEU A 392 -34.38 6.34 19.45
C LEU A 392 -33.62 5.23 20.19
N ILE A 393 -32.39 5.49 20.57
CA ILE A 393 -31.62 4.62 21.43
C ILE A 393 -32.02 4.88 22.88
N GLU A 394 -32.40 3.82 23.58
CA GLU A 394 -32.80 3.85 24.97
C GLU A 394 -31.72 3.33 25.90
N ALA A 395 -31.76 3.66 27.18
CA ALA A 395 -30.82 3.13 28.17
C ALA A 395 -30.89 1.58 28.27
N ALA A 396 -32.04 1.00 27.96
CA ALA A 396 -32.26 -0.44 27.93
C ALA A 396 -31.54 -1.13 26.74
N ASP A 397 -31.09 -0.39 25.73
CA ASP A 397 -30.33 -0.92 24.63
C ASP A 397 -28.84 -1.15 24.98
N LEU A 398 -28.35 -0.60 26.10
CA LEU A 398 -27.02 -0.83 26.61
C LEU A 398 -26.89 -2.25 27.18
N ASN A 399 -25.80 -2.89 26.86
CA ASN A 399 -25.48 -4.19 27.48
C ASN A 399 -25.03 -4.03 28.95
N ALA A 400 -24.70 -5.15 29.61
CA ALA A 400 -24.25 -5.14 31.01
C ALA A 400 -22.98 -4.30 31.26
N ASP A 401 -22.19 -4.04 30.23
CA ASP A 401 -20.96 -3.24 30.26
C ASP A 401 -21.21 -1.76 29.90
N GLY A 402 -22.46 -1.38 29.71
CA GLY A 402 -22.85 -0.02 29.30
C GLY A 402 -22.51 0.32 27.85
N ILE A 403 -22.43 -0.66 26.96
CA ILE A 403 -21.98 -0.52 25.58
C ILE A 403 -23.09 -0.92 24.60
N LEU A 404 -23.17 -0.23 23.45
CA LEU A 404 -23.99 -0.61 22.30
C LEU A 404 -23.12 -1.28 21.24
N LYS A 405 -23.61 -2.34 20.61
CA LYS A 405 -23.04 -2.90 19.40
C LYS A 405 -23.85 -2.44 18.18
N LEU A 406 -23.23 -1.66 17.31
CA LEU A 406 -23.82 -1.25 16.04
C LEU A 406 -23.14 -2.00 14.89
N ALA A 407 -23.92 -2.50 13.93
CA ALA A 407 -23.39 -3.13 12.74
C ALA A 407 -24.05 -2.61 11.47
N ALA A 408 -23.23 -2.37 10.43
CA ALA A 408 -23.64 -1.98 9.09
C ALA A 408 -23.37 -3.12 8.12
N GLY A 409 -24.42 -3.87 7.75
CA GLY A 409 -24.32 -5.12 7.02
C GLY A 409 -23.70 -6.23 7.87
N LYS A 410 -23.03 -7.20 7.20
CA LYS A 410 -22.42 -8.37 7.89
C LYS A 410 -20.96 -8.14 8.31
N LYS A 411 -20.36 -7.04 7.89
CA LYS A 411 -18.89 -6.89 7.93
C LYS A 411 -18.37 -5.72 8.75
N LYS A 412 -19.19 -4.71 9.01
CA LYS A 412 -18.78 -3.51 9.75
C LYS A 412 -19.46 -3.50 11.11
N ILE A 413 -18.66 -3.53 12.17
CA ILE A 413 -19.14 -3.50 13.55
C ILE A 413 -18.35 -2.44 14.31
N VAL A 414 -19.04 -1.69 15.18
CA VAL A 414 -18.45 -0.75 16.12
C VAL A 414 -19.15 -0.87 17.46
N LEU A 415 -18.38 -0.77 18.53
CA LEU A 415 -18.91 -0.59 19.87
C LEU A 415 -19.02 0.90 20.16
N VAL A 416 -20.16 1.33 20.68
CA VAL A 416 -20.37 2.71 21.13
C VAL A 416 -20.46 2.69 22.65
N ARG A 417 -19.55 3.40 23.31
CA ARG A 417 -19.53 3.58 24.76
C ARG A 417 -20.01 4.99 25.06
N PRO A 418 -21.19 5.16 25.66
CA PRO A 418 -21.62 6.45 26.21
C PRO A 418 -20.76 6.84 27.40
N VAL A 419 -20.19 8.05 27.38
CA VAL A 419 -19.36 8.62 28.45
C VAL A 419 -19.91 9.93 28.98
#